data_97c32ee7af1ed200ab30010f369e480e
#
_entry.id   97c32ee7af1ed200ab30010f369e480e
#
_cell.length_a   1.000
_cell.length_b   1.000
_cell.length_c   1.000
_cell.angle_alpha   90.00
_cell.angle_beta   90.00
_cell.angle_gamma   90.00
#
_symmetry.space_group_name_H-M   'P 1'
#
loop_
_entity.id
_entity.type
_entity.pdbx_description
1 polymer ?
#
loop_
_entity_poly.entity_id
_entity_poly.type
_entity_poly.pdbx_seq_one_letter_code
_entity_poly.pdbx_strand_id
1 'polypeptide(L)'
;YDSNKSAFLNYDPENDTYELLTEDGDDISDYVYDETPDETPDETQAAVTTPAVTTRYISPATTVPPYIGRLRAEILSERALLTKATTVKTTVKTTVKTTTKATTTTKKIYDGIDVSRHQGSINWKKVKSAGIDFVMIRAGYGMEYDQVDANFHTNIKNAQAAGLECGVYWYSYAVSTSEALKEAKVCYNTIKGYKLSYPVAFDIEDPTQTGLSVTTISNMTKVFCNYLEEQKYYVSVYSYASFLKDKMNSSVLSRYDIWVAHTGVSKPSYTGSYGMWQYSHTGKVNGISGNVDLNYGYKNYPSIIKSKKLNGYT
;
A
#
# COMPACT_ATOMS: atom_id res chain seq x y z
N TYR A 1 -12.28 20.67 27.93
CA TYR A 1 -12.77 19.53 27.14
C TYR A 1 -12.95 18.31 28.03
N ASP A 2 -14.06 17.60 27.90
CA ASP A 2 -14.31 16.35 28.64
C ASP A 2 -13.61 15.19 27.91
N SER A 3 -12.50 14.71 28.46
CA SER A 3 -11.66 13.63 27.88
C SER A 3 -12.36 12.26 27.79
N ASN A 4 -13.61 12.15 28.25
CA ASN A 4 -14.41 10.92 28.18
C ASN A 4 -15.31 10.86 26.93
N LYS A 5 -15.40 11.92 26.13
CA LYS A 5 -16.19 11.90 24.89
C LYS A 5 -15.37 11.33 23.73
N SER A 6 -15.96 10.40 23.00
CA SER A 6 -15.40 9.88 21.75
C SER A 6 -15.42 10.97 20.69
N ALA A 7 -14.31 11.18 20.02
CA ALA A 7 -14.24 12.06 18.88
C ALA A 7 -14.04 11.24 17.60
N PHE A 8 -14.63 11.66 16.50
CA PHE A 8 -14.50 11.04 15.20
C PHE A 8 -14.24 12.10 14.12
N LEU A 9 -13.53 11.70 13.08
CA LEU A 9 -13.26 12.54 11.91
C LEU A 9 -14.49 12.48 10.99
N ASN A 10 -15.11 13.65 10.77
CA ASN A 10 -16.15 13.83 9.76
C ASN A 10 -15.52 14.45 8.51
N TYR A 11 -15.76 13.86 7.35
CA TYR A 11 -15.27 14.37 6.07
C TYR A 11 -16.34 15.26 5.43
N ASP A 12 -15.98 16.51 5.15
CA ASP A 12 -16.78 17.44 4.37
C ASP A 12 -16.36 17.37 2.88
N PRO A 13 -17.18 16.75 2.02
CA PRO A 13 -16.85 16.62 0.60
C PRO A 13 -16.98 17.92 -0.21
N GLU A 14 -17.65 18.96 0.33
CA GLU A 14 -17.83 20.23 -0.37
C GLU A 14 -16.59 21.12 -0.26
N ASN A 15 -15.90 21.04 0.89
CA ASN A 15 -14.72 21.83 1.16
C ASN A 15 -13.41 21.01 1.12
N ASP A 16 -13.50 19.69 0.91
CA ASP A 16 -12.36 18.73 1.00
C ASP A 16 -11.61 18.82 2.33
N THR A 17 -12.38 18.99 3.44
CA THR A 17 -11.86 19.15 4.79
C THR A 17 -12.35 18.03 5.70
N TYR A 18 -11.59 17.78 6.77
CA TYR A 18 -12.01 16.90 7.85
C TYR A 18 -12.20 17.72 9.11
N GLU A 19 -13.33 17.53 9.76
CA GLU A 19 -13.65 18.10 11.06
C GLU A 19 -13.56 17.03 12.13
N LEU A 20 -13.00 17.37 13.28
CA LEU A 20 -12.98 16.49 14.43
C LEU A 20 -14.21 16.80 15.29
N LEU A 21 -15.21 15.94 15.22
CA LEU A 21 -16.47 16.11 15.93
C LEU A 21 -16.56 15.19 17.16
N THR A 22 -17.28 15.64 18.16
CA THR A 22 -17.75 14.79 19.27
C THR A 22 -18.99 14.00 18.86
N GLU A 23 -19.40 13.01 19.66
CA GLU A 23 -20.66 12.26 19.43
C GLU A 23 -21.90 13.17 19.43
N ASP A 24 -21.83 14.33 20.06
CA ASP A 24 -22.89 15.35 20.07
C ASP A 24 -22.81 16.31 18.86
N GLY A 25 -21.80 16.14 17.98
CA GLY A 25 -21.61 16.94 16.77
C GLY A 25 -20.87 18.27 16.97
N ASP A 26 -20.24 18.48 18.13
CA ASP A 26 -19.44 19.66 18.40
C ASP A 26 -18.08 19.58 17.68
N ASP A 27 -17.72 20.59 16.91
CA ASP A 27 -16.39 20.72 16.29
C ASP A 27 -15.34 21.06 17.37
N ILE A 28 -14.33 20.20 17.48
CA ILE A 28 -13.24 20.35 18.43
C ILE A 28 -11.89 20.48 17.74
N SER A 29 -11.87 20.77 16.42
CA SER A 29 -10.64 20.92 15.63
C SER A 29 -9.68 21.98 16.19
N ASP A 30 -10.22 23.03 16.80
CA ASP A 30 -9.45 24.13 17.41
C ASP A 30 -8.78 23.76 18.75
N TYR A 31 -9.14 22.61 19.33
CA TYR A 31 -8.61 22.19 20.65
C TYR A 31 -7.40 21.26 20.55
N VAL A 32 -6.95 20.92 19.34
CA VAL A 32 -6.00 19.81 19.14
C VAL A 32 -4.55 20.29 19.02
N TYR A 33 -4.24 21.58 18.92
CA TYR A 33 -2.85 22.06 18.86
C TYR A 33 -2.66 23.44 19.49
N ASP A 34 -2.25 23.45 20.76
CA ASP A 34 -1.34 24.48 21.30
C ASP A 34 -0.22 23.77 22.06
N GLU A 35 0.77 23.27 21.35
CA GLU A 35 2.07 22.92 21.90
C GLU A 35 3.06 24.02 21.56
N THR A 36 3.00 25.13 22.28
CA THR A 36 4.19 25.97 22.47
C THR A 36 5.09 25.28 23.49
N PRO A 37 6.39 25.11 23.21
CA PRO A 37 7.32 24.61 24.23
C PRO A 37 7.49 25.70 25.27
N ASP A 38 6.92 25.50 26.44
CA ASP A 38 7.16 26.37 27.59
C ASP A 38 8.34 25.85 28.41
N GLU A 39 8.99 26.78 29.02
CA GLU A 39 10.29 26.82 29.63
C GLU A 39 10.54 25.75 30.71
N THR A 40 11.82 25.50 30.96
CA THR A 40 12.42 24.61 31.95
C THR A 40 11.72 24.62 33.32
N PRO A 41 11.46 23.43 33.92
CA PRO A 41 10.90 23.37 35.26
C PRO A 41 11.95 23.63 36.33
N ASP A 42 11.63 24.55 37.22
CA ASP A 42 12.27 24.76 38.53
C ASP A 42 11.94 23.52 39.43
N GLU A 43 12.97 22.89 39.95
CA GLU A 43 12.84 21.83 40.94
C GLU A 43 12.32 22.37 42.27
N THR A 44 11.06 22.14 42.60
CA THR A 44 10.59 21.86 43.99
C THR A 44 9.06 21.68 44.01
N GLN A 45 8.58 20.52 44.27
CA GLN A 45 7.56 20.12 45.29
C GLN A 45 6.67 18.96 44.91
N ALA A 46 6.67 17.99 45.84
CA ALA A 46 5.57 17.19 46.33
C ALA A 46 4.88 16.13 45.43
N ALA A 47 5.09 14.89 45.84
CA ALA A 47 4.36 13.71 45.42
C ALA A 47 2.83 13.86 45.55
N VAL A 48 2.13 13.71 44.45
CA VAL A 48 0.69 13.41 44.40
C VAL A 48 0.49 12.06 43.71
N THR A 49 -0.06 11.10 44.47
CA THR A 49 -0.43 9.78 44.01
C THR A 49 -1.58 9.88 43.02
N THR A 50 -1.37 9.46 41.78
CA THR A 50 -2.40 9.29 40.75
C THR A 50 -3.08 7.92 40.90
N PRO A 51 -4.43 7.83 40.84
CA PRO A 51 -5.13 6.55 40.81
C PRO A 51 -4.99 5.91 39.42
N ALA A 52 -4.82 4.60 39.41
CA ALA A 52 -4.74 3.78 38.22
C ALA A 52 -6.03 3.89 37.37
N VAL A 53 -5.92 4.38 36.14
CA VAL A 53 -7.01 4.42 35.16
C VAL A 53 -7.10 3.07 34.48
N THR A 54 -8.15 2.30 34.78
CA THR A 54 -8.48 1.06 34.10
C THR A 54 -9.23 1.38 32.81
N THR A 55 -8.53 1.40 31.69
CA THR A 55 -9.15 1.58 30.36
C THR A 55 -9.89 0.31 29.97
N ARG A 56 -11.22 0.35 29.98
CA ARG A 56 -12.03 -0.68 29.30
C ARG A 56 -12.02 -0.41 27.81
N TYR A 57 -11.44 -1.30 27.05
CA TYR A 57 -11.48 -1.31 25.60
C TYR A 57 -12.89 -1.71 25.13
N ILE A 58 -13.64 -0.78 24.55
CA ILE A 58 -14.89 -1.07 23.83
C ILE A 58 -14.52 -1.08 22.34
N SER A 59 -14.64 -2.27 21.73
CA SER A 59 -14.43 -2.43 20.29
C SER A 59 -15.52 -1.65 19.53
N PRO A 60 -15.19 -0.71 18.63
CA PRO A 60 -16.22 -0.05 17.83
C PRO A 60 -16.78 -1.05 16.82
N ALA A 61 -18.12 -1.14 16.79
CA ALA A 61 -18.83 -1.87 15.75
C ALA A 61 -18.55 -1.18 14.39
N THR A 62 -17.71 -1.79 13.59
CA THR A 62 -17.36 -1.30 12.25
C THR A 62 -18.54 -1.50 11.29
N THR A 63 -19.34 -0.47 11.08
CA THR A 63 -20.17 -0.38 9.87
C THR A 63 -19.28 -0.11 8.68
N VAL A 64 -18.98 -1.15 7.91
CA VAL A 64 -18.20 -1.04 6.65
C VAL A 64 -19.07 -0.30 5.63
N PRO A 65 -18.56 0.76 4.96
CA PRO A 65 -19.30 1.45 3.92
C PRO A 65 -19.78 0.48 2.81
N PRO A 66 -20.97 0.69 2.23
CA PRO A 66 -21.61 -0.26 1.30
C PRO A 66 -20.76 -0.65 0.08
N TYR A 67 -19.86 0.23 -0.34
CA TYR A 67 -18.95 0.00 -1.46
C TYR A 67 -17.87 -1.04 -1.15
N ILE A 68 -17.30 -1.01 0.04
CA ILE A 68 -16.29 -1.99 0.50
C ILE A 68 -16.93 -3.38 0.64
N GLY A 69 -18.20 -3.44 1.03
CA GLY A 69 -18.95 -4.69 1.10
C GLY A 69 -19.12 -5.37 -0.26
N ARG A 70 -19.34 -4.62 -1.34
CA ARG A 70 -19.47 -5.16 -2.71
C ARG A 70 -18.14 -5.70 -3.25
N LEU A 71 -17.06 -4.93 -3.12
CA LEU A 71 -15.73 -5.37 -3.56
C LEU A 71 -15.27 -6.65 -2.81
N ARG A 72 -15.59 -6.73 -1.51
CA ARG A 72 -15.31 -7.90 -0.69
C ARG A 72 -16.14 -9.11 -1.11
N ALA A 73 -17.41 -8.92 -1.47
CA ALA A 73 -18.28 -10.00 -1.94
C ALA A 73 -17.83 -10.55 -3.31
N GLU A 74 -17.39 -9.70 -4.24
CA GLU A 74 -16.86 -10.12 -5.54
C GLU A 74 -15.56 -10.92 -5.41
N ILE A 75 -14.62 -10.45 -4.58
CA ILE A 75 -13.36 -11.14 -4.31
C ILE A 75 -13.60 -12.51 -3.63
N LEU A 76 -14.57 -12.60 -2.72
CA LEU A 76 -14.94 -13.86 -2.07
C LEU A 76 -15.69 -14.80 -2.99
N SER A 77 -16.50 -14.29 -3.94
CA SER A 77 -17.18 -15.11 -4.94
C SER A 77 -16.22 -15.70 -5.97
N GLU A 78 -15.21 -14.97 -6.41
CA GLU A 78 -14.15 -15.50 -7.28
C GLU A 78 -13.31 -16.56 -6.57
N ARG A 79 -13.04 -16.43 -5.28
CA ARG A 79 -12.38 -17.47 -4.47
C ARG A 79 -13.25 -18.73 -4.30
N ALA A 80 -14.57 -18.58 -4.15
CA ALA A 80 -15.50 -19.71 -4.00
C ALA A 80 -15.68 -20.49 -5.32
N LEU A 81 -15.57 -19.84 -6.46
CA LEU A 81 -15.60 -20.47 -7.77
C LEU A 81 -14.33 -21.31 -8.05
N LEU A 82 -13.17 -20.82 -7.57
CA LEU A 82 -11.91 -21.56 -7.69
C LEU A 82 -11.83 -22.82 -6.80
N THR A 83 -12.56 -22.85 -5.67
CA THR A 83 -12.59 -24.01 -4.76
C THR A 83 -13.64 -25.07 -5.11
N LYS A 84 -14.65 -24.72 -5.91
CA LYS A 84 -15.69 -25.68 -6.35
C LYS A 84 -15.33 -26.53 -7.56
N ALA A 85 -14.18 -26.29 -8.20
CA ALA A 85 -13.74 -27.03 -9.37
C ALA A 85 -13.07 -28.41 -9.09
N THR A 86 -13.11 -28.88 -7.84
CA THR A 86 -12.44 -30.14 -7.47
C THR A 86 -13.39 -31.10 -6.76
N THR A 87 -14.48 -31.53 -7.38
CA THR A 87 -15.11 -32.82 -7.09
C THR A 87 -16.16 -33.15 -8.17
N VAL A 88 -15.76 -33.76 -9.25
CA VAL A 88 -16.69 -34.52 -10.13
C VAL A 88 -16.19 -35.94 -10.25
N LYS A 89 -17.00 -36.87 -9.77
CA LYS A 89 -16.82 -38.31 -9.86
C LYS A 89 -16.84 -38.78 -11.32
N THR A 90 -15.84 -39.54 -11.67
CA THR A 90 -15.66 -40.25 -12.95
C THR A 90 -16.77 -41.27 -13.17
N THR A 91 -17.51 -41.13 -14.28
CA THR A 91 -18.19 -42.24 -14.91
C THR A 91 -17.67 -42.36 -16.35
N VAL A 92 -16.98 -43.44 -16.62
CA VAL A 92 -16.37 -43.75 -17.91
C VAL A 92 -17.46 -44.11 -18.93
N LYS A 93 -17.52 -43.42 -20.06
CA LYS A 93 -18.00 -43.95 -21.32
C LYS A 93 -17.05 -43.53 -22.44
N THR A 94 -16.47 -44.55 -23.05
CA THR A 94 -15.53 -44.51 -24.17
C THR A 94 -16.20 -43.95 -25.41
N THR A 95 -15.63 -42.96 -26.07
CA THR A 95 -15.43 -42.91 -27.53
C THR A 95 -14.79 -41.60 -28.00
N VAL A 96 -13.85 -41.76 -28.93
CA VAL A 96 -13.30 -40.81 -29.90
C VAL A 96 -12.20 -39.89 -29.39
N LYS A 97 -10.98 -40.23 -29.82
CA LYS A 97 -9.75 -39.46 -29.81
C LYS A 97 -9.92 -38.15 -30.58
N THR A 98 -9.97 -37.05 -29.85
CA THR A 98 -9.57 -35.75 -30.38
C THR A 98 -8.43 -35.26 -29.51
N THR A 99 -7.23 -35.24 -30.08
CA THR A 99 -6.02 -34.72 -29.40
C THR A 99 -6.14 -33.21 -29.23
N THR A 100 -6.77 -32.80 -28.18
CA THR A 100 -6.64 -31.41 -27.69
C THR A 100 -5.33 -31.30 -26.91
N LYS A 101 -4.35 -30.64 -27.56
CA LYS A 101 -3.09 -30.25 -26.93
C LYS A 101 -3.43 -29.46 -25.67
N ALA A 102 -3.23 -30.05 -24.50
CA ALA A 102 -3.35 -29.33 -23.24
C ALA A 102 -2.32 -28.17 -23.24
N THR A 103 -2.78 -26.97 -23.49
CA THR A 103 -1.96 -25.78 -23.33
C THR A 103 -1.74 -25.61 -21.84
N THR A 104 -0.61 -26.04 -21.34
CA THR A 104 -0.13 -25.68 -19.99
C THR A 104 0.12 -24.19 -20.04
N THR A 105 -0.83 -23.39 -19.57
CA THR A 105 -0.63 -21.94 -19.36
C THR A 105 0.37 -21.79 -18.23
N THR A 106 1.65 -21.71 -18.55
CA THR A 106 2.68 -21.28 -17.60
C THR A 106 2.30 -19.86 -17.16
N LYS A 107 2.10 -19.68 -15.86
CA LYS A 107 1.79 -18.37 -15.28
C LYS A 107 2.93 -17.40 -15.66
N LYS A 108 2.64 -16.36 -16.42
CA LYS A 108 3.66 -15.40 -16.86
C LYS A 108 4.22 -14.69 -15.63
N ILE A 109 5.55 -14.65 -15.51
CA ILE A 109 6.28 -13.79 -14.58
C ILE A 109 6.67 -12.52 -15.37
N TYR A 110 6.51 -11.36 -14.75
CA TYR A 110 6.83 -10.06 -15.32
C TYR A 110 8.09 -9.55 -14.67
N ASP A 111 9.07 -9.12 -15.48
CA ASP A 111 10.31 -8.53 -15.00
C ASP A 111 10.12 -7.03 -14.75
N GLY A 112 10.49 -6.57 -13.56
CA GLY A 112 10.34 -5.19 -13.14
C GLY A 112 11.55 -4.62 -12.44
N ILE A 113 11.51 -3.31 -12.30
CA ILE A 113 12.47 -2.54 -11.49
C ILE A 113 11.71 -1.59 -10.58
N ASP A 114 12.37 -1.14 -9.51
CA ASP A 114 11.91 0.04 -8.80
C ASP A 114 13.00 1.10 -8.74
N VAL A 115 12.57 2.37 -8.79
CA VAL A 115 13.45 3.51 -8.96
C VAL A 115 12.97 4.73 -8.18
N SER A 116 13.91 5.61 -7.89
CA SER A 116 13.68 6.92 -7.29
C SER A 116 14.65 7.95 -7.88
N ARG A 117 14.75 9.12 -7.26
CA ARG A 117 15.80 10.11 -7.59
C ARG A 117 17.23 9.56 -7.54
N HIS A 118 17.43 8.47 -6.79
CA HIS A 118 18.77 7.89 -6.59
C HIS A 118 19.36 7.24 -7.84
N GLN A 119 18.53 6.81 -8.80
CA GLN A 119 18.99 6.31 -10.09
C GLN A 119 19.38 7.43 -11.07
N GLY A 120 19.19 8.71 -10.69
CA GLY A 120 19.54 9.85 -11.50
C GLY A 120 18.77 9.91 -12.82
N SER A 121 19.49 10.19 -13.91
CA SER A 121 18.90 10.24 -15.25
C SER A 121 18.82 8.84 -15.86
N ILE A 122 17.61 8.45 -16.30
CA ILE A 122 17.33 7.12 -16.83
C ILE A 122 16.98 7.19 -18.31
N ASN A 123 17.59 6.32 -19.12
CA ASN A 123 17.21 6.13 -20.52
C ASN A 123 16.12 5.06 -20.63
N TRP A 124 14.88 5.47 -20.52
CA TRP A 124 13.72 4.59 -20.47
C TRP A 124 13.53 3.72 -21.71
N LYS A 125 13.93 4.20 -22.89
CA LYS A 125 13.92 3.39 -24.13
C LYS A 125 14.89 2.21 -24.04
N LYS A 126 16.07 2.42 -23.48
CA LYS A 126 17.03 1.33 -23.25
C LYS A 126 16.52 0.36 -22.16
N VAL A 127 15.91 0.87 -21.10
CA VAL A 127 15.28 0.05 -20.05
C VAL A 127 14.20 -0.86 -20.65
N LYS A 128 13.30 -0.31 -21.48
CA LYS A 128 12.28 -1.13 -22.17
C LYS A 128 12.91 -2.16 -23.10
N SER A 129 13.93 -1.77 -23.85
CA SER A 129 14.64 -2.69 -24.76
C SER A 129 15.44 -3.77 -24.03
N ALA A 130 15.75 -3.57 -22.74
CA ALA A 130 16.38 -4.58 -21.90
C ALA A 130 15.41 -5.67 -21.39
N GLY A 131 14.14 -5.61 -21.79
CA GLY A 131 13.13 -6.63 -21.46
C GLY A 131 12.32 -6.31 -20.20
N ILE A 132 12.46 -5.14 -19.60
CA ILE A 132 11.67 -4.75 -18.43
C ILE A 132 10.21 -4.56 -18.84
N ASP A 133 9.31 -5.24 -18.14
CA ASP A 133 7.86 -5.16 -18.33
C ASP A 133 7.26 -3.96 -17.58
N PHE A 134 7.67 -3.74 -16.31
CA PHE A 134 7.09 -2.71 -15.43
C PHE A 134 8.11 -1.99 -14.56
N VAL A 135 7.70 -0.85 -14.03
CA VAL A 135 8.47 -0.07 -13.07
C VAL A 135 7.58 0.41 -11.91
N MET A 136 8.10 0.30 -10.70
CA MET A 136 7.56 0.98 -9.52
C MET A 136 8.41 2.23 -9.28
N ILE A 137 7.79 3.41 -9.27
CA ILE A 137 8.49 4.70 -9.19
C ILE A 137 8.15 5.36 -7.86
N ARG A 138 9.17 5.78 -7.10
CA ARG A 138 8.90 6.56 -5.89
C ARG A 138 8.18 7.86 -6.26
N ALA A 139 6.95 8.01 -5.77
CA ALA A 139 6.21 9.26 -5.95
C ALA A 139 6.66 10.31 -4.94
N GLY A 140 6.99 9.90 -3.73
CA GLY A 140 7.48 10.76 -2.67
C GLY A 140 7.66 9.98 -1.37
N TYR A 141 7.76 10.72 -0.27
CA TYR A 141 7.95 10.21 1.08
C TYR A 141 7.41 11.22 2.10
N GLY A 142 7.07 10.74 3.30
CA GLY A 142 6.62 11.61 4.40
C GLY A 142 5.28 12.29 4.13
N MET A 143 4.99 13.34 4.88
CA MET A 143 3.66 13.96 4.94
C MET A 143 3.57 15.39 4.40
N GLU A 144 4.67 15.92 3.80
CA GLU A 144 4.73 17.29 3.31
C GLU A 144 4.77 17.33 1.77
N TYR A 145 4.21 18.38 1.20
CA TYR A 145 4.11 18.51 -0.27
C TYR A 145 5.45 18.74 -0.97
N ASP A 146 6.48 19.20 -0.28
CA ASP A 146 7.84 19.33 -0.80
C ASP A 146 8.63 18.02 -0.78
N GLN A 147 8.05 16.95 -0.22
CA GLN A 147 8.63 15.62 -0.15
C GLN A 147 8.28 14.73 -1.37
N VAL A 148 7.76 15.31 -2.44
CA VAL A 148 7.65 14.63 -3.73
C VAL A 148 9.05 14.29 -4.26
N ASP A 149 9.24 13.06 -4.76
CA ASP A 149 10.53 12.67 -5.32
C ASP A 149 10.90 13.57 -6.51
N ALA A 150 12.10 14.16 -6.45
CA ALA A 150 12.55 15.17 -7.41
C ALA A 150 12.49 14.71 -8.88
N ASN A 151 12.59 13.40 -9.11
CA ASN A 151 12.55 12.82 -10.45
C ASN A 151 11.19 12.17 -10.78
N PHE A 152 10.23 12.17 -9.87
CA PHE A 152 8.96 11.46 -10.05
C PHE A 152 8.26 11.83 -11.35
N HIS A 153 7.95 13.11 -11.53
CA HIS A 153 7.19 13.59 -12.69
C HIS A 153 7.90 13.35 -14.02
N THR A 154 9.23 13.41 -14.03
CA THR A 154 10.05 13.09 -15.21
C THR A 154 10.07 11.60 -15.47
N ASN A 155 10.27 10.79 -14.43
CA ASN A 155 10.34 9.35 -14.54
C ASN A 155 9.04 8.74 -15.02
N ILE A 156 7.90 9.10 -14.40
CA ILE A 156 6.60 8.52 -14.77
C ILE A 156 6.22 8.84 -16.22
N LYS A 157 6.39 10.09 -16.67
CA LYS A 157 6.10 10.50 -18.05
C LYS A 157 6.97 9.76 -19.06
N ASN A 158 8.28 9.68 -18.79
CA ASN A 158 9.23 9.06 -19.71
C ASN A 158 9.14 7.53 -19.75
N ALA A 159 8.86 6.88 -18.61
CA ALA A 159 8.63 5.45 -18.53
C ALA A 159 7.37 5.06 -19.32
N GLN A 160 6.26 5.78 -19.14
CA GLN A 160 5.02 5.57 -19.88
C GLN A 160 5.23 5.81 -21.38
N ALA A 161 5.93 6.87 -21.75
CA ALA A 161 6.25 7.16 -23.17
C ALA A 161 7.14 6.09 -23.82
N ALA A 162 7.94 5.38 -23.03
CA ALA A 162 8.73 4.24 -23.50
C ALA A 162 7.94 2.92 -23.55
N GLY A 163 6.67 2.91 -23.13
CA GLY A 163 5.79 1.74 -23.14
C GLY A 163 6.01 0.78 -21.97
N LEU A 164 6.49 1.29 -20.84
CA LEU A 164 6.55 0.54 -19.59
C LEU A 164 5.20 0.62 -18.86
N GLU A 165 4.79 -0.47 -18.24
CA GLU A 165 3.68 -0.44 -17.28
C GLU A 165 4.20 0.15 -15.96
N CYS A 166 3.46 1.09 -15.38
CA CYS A 166 3.95 1.90 -14.26
C CYS A 166 3.04 1.79 -13.04
N GLY A 167 3.66 1.58 -11.89
CA GLY A 167 3.10 1.80 -10.57
C GLY A 167 3.96 2.79 -9.78
N VAL A 168 3.54 3.08 -8.57
CA VAL A 168 4.26 4.00 -7.69
C VAL A 168 4.38 3.45 -6.28
N TYR A 169 5.32 3.97 -5.51
CA TYR A 169 5.39 3.76 -4.08
C TYR A 169 5.60 5.06 -3.32
N TRP A 170 5.11 5.08 -2.08
CA TRP A 170 5.26 6.18 -1.13
C TRP A 170 6.02 5.68 0.08
N TYR A 171 7.22 6.21 0.30
CA TYR A 171 8.06 5.84 1.44
C TYR A 171 7.54 6.52 2.71
N SER A 172 7.12 5.73 3.68
CA SER A 172 6.47 6.22 4.89
C SER A 172 7.46 6.50 6.01
N TYR A 173 7.37 7.70 6.58
CA TYR A 173 7.96 8.05 7.87
C TYR A 173 6.93 8.10 9.00
N ALA A 174 5.67 7.84 8.72
CA ALA A 174 4.59 7.90 9.69
C ALA A 174 4.86 6.99 10.90
N VAL A 175 4.60 7.49 12.09
CA VAL A 175 4.65 6.74 13.35
C VAL A 175 3.27 6.68 14.04
N SER A 176 2.26 7.29 13.43
CA SER A 176 0.87 7.31 13.87
C SER A 176 -0.11 7.17 12.70
N THR A 177 -1.35 6.83 13.00
CA THR A 177 -2.42 6.76 11.99
C THR A 177 -2.76 8.13 11.39
N SER A 178 -2.66 9.19 12.17
CA SER A 178 -2.85 10.58 11.71
C SER A 178 -1.80 10.95 10.67
N GLU A 179 -0.53 10.63 10.91
CA GLU A 179 0.56 10.88 9.98
C GLU A 179 0.41 10.02 8.70
N ALA A 180 0.05 8.73 8.84
CA ALA A 180 -0.20 7.88 7.69
C ALA A 180 -1.35 8.40 6.82
N LEU A 181 -2.37 9.03 7.41
CA LEU A 181 -3.45 9.68 6.64
C LEU A 181 -2.93 10.93 5.90
N LYS A 182 -2.09 11.75 6.54
CA LYS A 182 -1.46 12.90 5.86
C LYS A 182 -0.62 12.43 4.68
N GLU A 183 0.22 11.40 4.87
CA GLU A 183 0.99 10.79 3.78
C GLU A 183 0.10 10.30 2.64
N ALA A 184 -1.02 9.63 2.95
CA ALA A 184 -1.96 9.15 1.94
C ALA A 184 -2.56 10.30 1.11
N LYS A 185 -2.91 11.42 1.75
CA LYS A 185 -3.44 12.62 1.07
C LYS A 185 -2.39 13.27 0.15
N VAL A 186 -1.17 13.43 0.63
CA VAL A 186 -0.07 13.97 -0.18
C VAL A 186 0.25 13.03 -1.35
N CYS A 187 0.31 11.73 -1.11
CA CYS A 187 0.48 10.72 -2.14
C CYS A 187 -0.61 10.84 -3.22
N TYR A 188 -1.89 10.85 -2.82
CA TYR A 188 -3.01 11.01 -3.74
C TYR A 188 -2.89 12.28 -4.59
N ASN A 189 -2.65 13.44 -3.95
CA ASN A 189 -2.50 14.71 -4.66
C ASN A 189 -1.34 14.70 -5.66
N THR A 190 -0.27 13.97 -5.36
CA THR A 190 0.89 13.83 -6.23
C THR A 190 0.57 12.97 -7.47
N ILE A 191 -0.25 11.91 -7.31
CA ILE A 191 -0.45 10.89 -8.35
C ILE A 191 -1.75 11.03 -9.14
N LYS A 192 -2.75 11.80 -8.66
CA LYS A 192 -4.12 11.85 -9.24
C LYS A 192 -4.21 12.25 -10.71
N GLY A 193 -3.16 12.83 -11.28
CA GLY A 193 -3.11 13.18 -12.71
C GLY A 193 -2.57 12.08 -13.63
N TYR A 194 -2.19 10.93 -13.09
CA TYR A 194 -1.56 9.84 -13.85
C TYR A 194 -2.45 8.60 -13.93
N LYS A 195 -2.35 7.87 -15.06
CA LYS A 195 -2.91 6.53 -15.20
C LYS A 195 -1.83 5.52 -14.80
N LEU A 196 -2.05 4.78 -13.73
CA LEU A 196 -1.08 3.82 -13.20
C LEU A 196 -1.59 2.39 -13.46
N SER A 197 -0.86 1.62 -14.23
CA SER A 197 -1.23 0.25 -14.59
C SER A 197 -0.73 -0.80 -13.58
N TYR A 198 0.06 -0.38 -12.59
CA TYR A 198 0.50 -1.15 -11.44
C TYR A 198 0.02 -0.48 -10.14
N PRO A 199 0.12 -1.15 -9.00
CA PRO A 199 -0.39 -0.65 -7.72
C PRO A 199 0.24 0.68 -7.26
N VAL A 200 -0.44 1.34 -6.33
CA VAL A 200 0.16 2.32 -5.42
C VAL A 200 0.59 1.57 -4.16
N ALA A 201 1.88 1.51 -3.89
CA ALA A 201 2.42 0.77 -2.76
C ALA A 201 2.66 1.69 -1.56
N PHE A 202 2.15 1.30 -0.40
CA PHE A 202 2.56 1.84 0.89
C PHE A 202 3.86 1.15 1.30
N ASP A 203 4.95 1.90 1.28
CA ASP A 203 6.29 1.43 1.61
C ASP A 203 6.59 1.73 3.07
N ILE A 204 6.46 0.69 3.91
CA ILE A 204 6.57 0.79 5.36
C ILE A 204 7.72 -0.08 5.87
N GLU A 205 8.88 0.54 6.06
CA GLU A 205 10.12 -0.14 6.44
C GLU A 205 11.12 0.76 7.19
N ASP A 206 10.75 2.02 7.46
CA ASP A 206 11.67 2.96 8.07
C ASP A 206 12.11 2.51 9.46
N PRO A 207 13.40 2.69 9.83
CA PRO A 207 13.92 2.31 11.14
C PRO A 207 13.15 2.90 12.33
N THR A 208 12.56 4.10 12.20
CA THR A 208 11.74 4.73 13.25
C THR A 208 10.48 3.92 13.57
N GLN A 209 10.02 3.09 12.64
CA GLN A 209 8.83 2.27 12.79
C GLN A 209 9.10 0.93 13.49
N THR A 210 10.36 0.51 13.60
CA THR A 210 10.73 -0.81 14.16
C THR A 210 10.33 -0.98 15.63
N GLY A 211 10.29 0.12 16.39
CA GLY A 211 9.85 0.15 17.79
C GLY A 211 8.34 0.12 18.00
N LEU A 212 7.54 0.37 16.94
CA LEU A 212 6.10 0.45 17.05
C LEU A 212 5.45 -0.92 17.24
N SER A 213 4.25 -0.91 17.85
CA SER A 213 3.48 -2.14 18.04
C SER A 213 2.93 -2.67 16.71
N VAL A 214 2.68 -3.98 16.64
CA VAL A 214 2.01 -4.64 15.51
C VAL A 214 0.66 -3.97 15.21
N THR A 215 -0.07 -3.57 16.24
CA THR A 215 -1.37 -2.90 16.11
C THR A 215 -1.21 -1.52 15.46
N THR A 216 -0.23 -0.73 15.89
CA THR A 216 0.05 0.60 15.34
C THR A 216 0.41 0.49 13.86
N ILE A 217 1.39 -0.33 13.51
CA ILE A 217 1.81 -0.56 12.10
C ILE A 217 0.62 -1.01 11.25
N SER A 218 -0.16 -1.96 11.75
CA SER A 218 -1.32 -2.49 11.02
C SER A 218 -2.42 -1.43 10.81
N ASN A 219 -2.64 -0.56 11.79
CA ASN A 219 -3.61 0.51 11.65
C ASN A 219 -3.13 1.63 10.71
N MET A 220 -1.87 2.02 10.77
CA MET A 220 -1.26 2.94 9.81
C MET A 220 -1.39 2.43 8.38
N THR A 221 -1.06 1.15 8.15
CA THR A 221 -1.23 0.49 6.85
C THR A 221 -2.68 0.54 6.36
N LYS A 222 -3.65 0.26 7.26
CA LYS A 222 -5.07 0.33 6.91
C LYS A 222 -5.49 1.75 6.53
N VAL A 223 -5.08 2.74 7.31
CA VAL A 223 -5.47 4.14 7.06
C VAL A 223 -4.95 4.61 5.71
N PHE A 224 -3.67 4.41 5.41
CA PHE A 224 -3.10 4.80 4.13
C PHE A 224 -3.79 4.08 2.95
N CYS A 225 -3.88 2.75 3.03
CA CYS A 225 -4.44 1.95 1.94
C CYS A 225 -5.93 2.20 1.73
N ASN A 226 -6.73 2.31 2.81
CA ASN A 226 -8.16 2.57 2.70
C ASN A 226 -8.43 3.93 2.05
N TYR A 227 -7.71 4.98 2.46
CA TYR A 227 -7.87 6.30 1.84
C TYR A 227 -7.65 6.24 0.33
N LEU A 228 -6.59 5.58 -0.14
CA LEU A 228 -6.32 5.46 -1.58
C LEU A 228 -7.33 4.55 -2.30
N GLU A 229 -7.85 3.50 -1.66
CA GLU A 229 -8.93 2.68 -2.23
C GLU A 229 -10.23 3.48 -2.38
N GLU A 230 -10.56 4.36 -1.45
CA GLU A 230 -11.70 5.30 -1.54
C GLU A 230 -11.53 6.23 -2.75
N GLN A 231 -10.31 6.62 -3.07
CA GLN A 231 -9.95 7.38 -4.27
C GLN A 231 -9.84 6.50 -5.53
N LYS A 232 -10.29 5.24 -5.48
CA LYS A 232 -10.28 4.25 -6.59
C LYS A 232 -8.87 3.85 -7.05
N TYR A 233 -7.92 3.75 -6.14
CA TYR A 233 -6.62 3.18 -6.43
C TYR A 233 -6.51 1.72 -6.02
N TYR A 234 -5.83 0.92 -6.83
CA TYR A 234 -5.39 -0.42 -6.46
C TYR A 234 -4.13 -0.30 -5.61
N VAL A 235 -4.19 -0.72 -4.36
CA VAL A 235 -3.10 -0.56 -3.40
C VAL A 235 -2.34 -1.86 -3.17
N SER A 236 -1.08 -1.73 -2.77
CA SER A 236 -0.26 -2.81 -2.22
C SER A 236 0.53 -2.32 -1.01
N VAL A 237 1.07 -3.26 -0.25
CA VAL A 237 1.95 -2.98 0.89
C VAL A 237 3.32 -3.51 0.56
N TYR A 238 4.34 -2.65 0.63
CA TYR A 238 5.73 -3.04 0.50
C TYR A 238 6.42 -3.02 1.86
N SER A 239 7.14 -4.07 2.14
CA SER A 239 8.16 -4.12 3.19
C SER A 239 9.03 -5.36 3.03
N TYR A 240 10.09 -5.45 3.82
CA TYR A 240 10.91 -6.67 3.84
C TYR A 240 10.21 -7.83 4.58
N ALA A 241 10.57 -9.06 4.20
CA ALA A 241 9.85 -10.27 4.62
C ALA A 241 9.69 -10.44 6.13
N SER A 242 10.72 -10.08 6.92
CA SER A 242 10.65 -10.16 8.39
C SER A 242 9.69 -9.11 8.96
N PHE A 243 9.69 -7.86 8.45
CA PHE A 243 8.78 -6.83 8.92
C PHE A 243 7.31 -7.19 8.65
N LEU A 244 7.00 -7.68 7.45
CA LEU A 244 5.66 -8.17 7.11
C LEU A 244 5.19 -9.25 8.10
N LYS A 245 6.06 -10.19 8.42
CA LYS A 245 5.74 -11.31 9.31
C LYS A 245 5.62 -10.88 10.77
N ASP A 246 6.55 -10.04 11.24
CA ASP A 246 6.74 -9.78 12.66
C ASP A 246 6.04 -8.49 13.13
N LYS A 247 5.69 -7.58 12.21
CA LYS A 247 5.13 -6.26 12.50
C LYS A 247 3.74 -6.00 11.94
N MET A 248 3.12 -6.94 11.22
CA MET A 248 1.77 -6.75 10.68
C MET A 248 0.83 -7.87 11.07
N ASN A 249 -0.43 -7.51 11.36
CA ASN A 249 -1.50 -8.46 11.61
C ASN A 249 -1.83 -9.26 10.35
N SER A 250 -2.12 -10.54 10.50
CA SER A 250 -2.54 -11.42 9.40
C SER A 250 -3.77 -10.91 8.66
N SER A 251 -4.68 -10.18 9.33
CA SER A 251 -5.85 -9.55 8.72
C SER A 251 -5.48 -8.45 7.73
N VAL A 252 -4.40 -7.70 7.96
CA VAL A 252 -3.85 -6.71 7.03
C VAL A 252 -3.19 -7.41 5.85
N LEU A 253 -2.32 -8.38 6.14
CA LEU A 253 -1.58 -9.13 5.12
C LEU A 253 -2.49 -9.93 4.17
N SER A 254 -3.66 -10.37 4.65
CA SER A 254 -4.66 -11.06 3.81
C SER A 254 -5.59 -10.10 3.05
N ARG A 255 -5.68 -8.83 3.49
CA ARG A 255 -6.58 -7.84 2.92
C ARG A 255 -5.98 -7.13 1.71
N TYR A 256 -4.71 -6.77 1.79
CA TYR A 256 -4.03 -6.01 0.76
C TYR A 256 -3.11 -6.90 -0.09
N ASP A 257 -2.79 -6.43 -1.28
CA ASP A 257 -1.75 -7.06 -2.10
C ASP A 257 -0.37 -6.77 -1.50
N ILE A 258 0.53 -7.74 -1.58
CA ILE A 258 1.86 -7.63 -0.97
C ILE A 258 2.94 -7.55 -2.05
N TRP A 259 3.83 -6.60 -1.88
CA TRP A 259 5.11 -6.51 -2.56
C TRP A 259 6.21 -6.78 -1.52
N VAL A 260 6.73 -7.99 -1.51
CA VAL A 260 7.70 -8.43 -0.51
C VAL A 260 9.13 -8.16 -0.98
N ALA A 261 9.97 -7.59 -0.12
CA ALA A 261 11.41 -7.51 -0.31
C ALA A 261 12.11 -8.66 0.43
N HIS A 262 12.91 -9.42 -0.29
CA HIS A 262 13.84 -10.39 0.27
C HIS A 262 14.91 -10.72 -0.77
N THR A 263 16.07 -10.10 -0.61
CA THR A 263 17.16 -10.18 -1.58
C THR A 263 18.13 -11.30 -1.25
N GLY A 264 18.83 -11.82 -2.27
CA GLY A 264 19.86 -12.83 -2.10
C GLY A 264 19.34 -14.24 -1.76
N VAL A 265 18.07 -14.52 -1.98
CA VAL A 265 17.43 -15.82 -1.71
C VAL A 265 16.74 -16.35 -2.98
N SER A 266 16.48 -17.66 -3.02
CA SER A 266 15.77 -18.29 -4.15
C SER A 266 14.24 -18.10 -4.08
N LYS A 267 13.71 -17.75 -2.90
CA LYS A 267 12.31 -17.39 -2.66
C LYS A 267 12.20 -16.60 -1.35
N PRO A 268 11.18 -15.73 -1.20
CA PRO A 268 10.95 -15.03 0.06
C PRO A 268 10.69 -15.99 1.22
N SER A 269 11.14 -15.63 2.42
CA SER A 269 10.76 -16.31 3.67
C SER A 269 9.34 -15.94 4.13
N TYR A 270 8.72 -14.93 3.53
CA TYR A 270 7.33 -14.60 3.72
C TYR A 270 6.44 -15.68 3.10
N THR A 271 5.59 -16.31 3.93
CA THR A 271 4.77 -17.46 3.53
C THR A 271 3.36 -17.10 3.09
N GLY A 272 2.96 -15.82 3.23
CA GLY A 272 1.68 -15.31 2.73
C GLY A 272 1.67 -15.15 1.21
N SER A 273 0.48 -14.81 0.67
CA SER A 273 0.35 -14.49 -0.76
C SER A 273 0.96 -13.14 -1.06
N TYR A 274 1.71 -13.04 -2.16
CA TYR A 274 2.27 -11.78 -2.65
C TYR A 274 2.09 -11.67 -4.16
N GLY A 275 1.97 -10.44 -4.64
CA GLY A 275 1.83 -10.14 -6.05
C GLY A 275 3.14 -9.69 -6.70
N MET A 276 4.08 -9.15 -5.92
CA MET A 276 5.40 -8.75 -6.37
C MET A 276 6.48 -9.17 -5.36
N TRP A 277 7.68 -9.37 -5.87
CA TRP A 277 8.86 -9.71 -5.07
C TRP A 277 10.07 -8.91 -5.55
N GLN A 278 10.63 -8.07 -4.68
CA GLN A 278 11.94 -7.44 -4.88
C GLN A 278 13.02 -8.43 -4.44
N TYR A 279 13.76 -8.94 -5.41
CA TYR A 279 14.71 -10.04 -5.19
C TYR A 279 16.18 -9.61 -5.23
N SER A 280 16.48 -8.39 -5.66
CA SER A 280 17.84 -7.85 -5.74
C SER A 280 17.84 -6.34 -5.59
N HIS A 281 18.83 -5.79 -4.92
CA HIS A 281 19.14 -4.36 -4.84
C HIS A 281 20.46 -3.99 -5.54
N THR A 282 21.05 -4.93 -6.28
CA THR A 282 22.35 -4.74 -6.98
C THR A 282 22.24 -5.03 -8.46
N GLY A 283 21.01 -5.01 -9.00
CA GLY A 283 20.77 -5.27 -10.41
C GLY A 283 21.44 -4.26 -11.34
N LYS A 284 21.64 -4.68 -12.59
CA LYS A 284 22.15 -3.83 -13.68
C LYS A 284 21.18 -3.93 -14.84
N VAL A 285 20.66 -2.77 -15.25
CA VAL A 285 19.74 -2.67 -16.39
C VAL A 285 20.26 -1.64 -17.37
N ASN A 286 20.32 -1.99 -18.64
CA ASN A 286 20.75 -1.06 -19.67
C ASN A 286 19.84 0.18 -19.70
N GLY A 287 20.42 1.35 -19.60
CA GLY A 287 19.71 2.62 -19.50
C GLY A 287 19.72 3.25 -18.12
N ILE A 288 20.22 2.54 -17.09
CA ILE A 288 20.40 3.03 -15.72
C ILE A 288 21.89 2.97 -15.38
N SER A 289 22.39 4.05 -14.80
CA SER A 289 23.76 4.09 -14.25
C SER A 289 23.75 3.60 -12.81
N GLY A 290 24.64 2.67 -12.47
CA GLY A 290 24.73 2.13 -11.12
C GLY A 290 23.82 0.93 -10.89
N ASN A 291 23.43 0.73 -9.63
CA ASN A 291 22.52 -0.35 -9.22
C ASN A 291 21.06 0.07 -9.33
N VAL A 292 20.23 -0.91 -9.56
CA VAL A 292 18.78 -0.76 -9.55
C VAL A 292 18.14 -2.00 -8.91
N ASP A 293 17.03 -1.81 -8.23
CA ASP A 293 16.28 -2.88 -7.60
C ASP A 293 15.50 -3.67 -8.65
N LEU A 294 15.58 -5.01 -8.55
CA LEU A 294 14.95 -5.93 -9.50
C LEU A 294 13.77 -6.64 -8.84
N ASN A 295 12.70 -6.77 -9.63
CA ASN A 295 11.43 -7.28 -9.16
C ASN A 295 10.85 -8.35 -10.08
N TYR A 296 10.14 -9.31 -9.50
CA TYR A 296 9.20 -10.16 -10.21
C TYR A 296 7.76 -9.75 -9.90
N GLY A 297 6.93 -9.64 -10.94
CA GLY A 297 5.49 -9.51 -10.86
C GLY A 297 4.80 -10.84 -11.18
N TYR A 298 3.86 -11.25 -10.34
CA TYR A 298 3.14 -12.52 -10.47
C TYR A 298 1.68 -12.38 -10.88
N LYS A 299 1.22 -11.12 -11.03
CA LYS A 299 -0.15 -10.78 -11.42
C LYS A 299 -0.16 -9.92 -12.68
N ASN A 300 -1.17 -10.08 -13.51
CA ASN A 300 -1.40 -9.16 -14.62
C ASN A 300 -2.13 -7.90 -14.10
N TYR A 301 -1.38 -7.04 -13.41
CA TYR A 301 -1.92 -5.79 -12.86
C TYR A 301 -2.57 -4.89 -13.91
N PRO A 302 -1.99 -4.69 -15.11
CA PRO A 302 -2.63 -3.88 -16.14
C PRO A 302 -4.03 -4.37 -16.49
N SER A 303 -4.23 -5.68 -16.61
CA SER A 303 -5.55 -6.25 -16.88
C SER A 303 -6.52 -6.02 -15.71
N ILE A 304 -6.07 -6.27 -14.47
CA ILE A 304 -6.90 -6.13 -13.27
C ILE A 304 -7.32 -4.67 -13.08
N ILE A 305 -6.38 -3.74 -13.14
CA ILE A 305 -6.60 -2.33 -12.86
C ILE A 305 -7.48 -1.69 -13.94
N LYS A 306 -7.16 -1.94 -15.22
CA LYS A 306 -7.93 -1.38 -16.35
C LYS A 306 -9.36 -1.93 -16.39
N SER A 307 -9.57 -3.24 -16.17
CA SER A 307 -10.92 -3.83 -16.16
C SER A 307 -11.79 -3.34 -15.02
N LYS A 308 -11.20 -2.97 -13.88
CA LYS A 308 -11.88 -2.43 -12.71
C LYS A 308 -11.99 -0.90 -12.73
N LYS A 309 -11.46 -0.24 -13.75
CA LYS A 309 -11.44 1.23 -13.86
C LYS A 309 -10.83 1.92 -12.65
N LEU A 310 -9.66 1.43 -12.21
CA LEU A 310 -8.91 1.97 -11.08
C LEU A 310 -7.71 2.80 -11.58
N ASN A 311 -7.03 3.50 -10.66
CA ASN A 311 -5.77 4.20 -10.91
C ASN A 311 -5.85 5.21 -12.08
N GLY A 312 -6.95 5.97 -12.16
CA GLY A 312 -7.16 6.96 -13.21
C GLY A 312 -7.64 6.40 -14.55
N TYR A 313 -7.91 5.10 -14.68
CA TYR A 313 -8.59 4.53 -15.84
C TYR A 313 -10.10 4.68 -15.69
N THR A 314 -10.78 5.00 -16.80
CA THR A 314 -12.25 5.19 -16.89
C THR A 314 -12.91 4.12 -17.74
#